data_1a1ac262e93ad9223a0fc35cccbda0e3
#
_entry.id   1a1ac262e93ad9223a0fc35cccbda0e3
#
_cell.length_a   1.000
_cell.length_b   1.000
_cell.length_c   1.000
_cell.angle_alpha   90.00
_cell.angle_beta   90.00
_cell.angle_gamma   90.00
#
_symmetry.space_group_name_H-M   'P 1'
#
loop_
_entity.id
_entity.type
_entity.pdbx_description
1 polymer ?
#
loop_
_entity_poly.entity_id
_entity_poly.type
_entity_poly.pdbx_seq_one_letter_code
_entity_poly.pdbx_strand_id
1 'polypeptide(L)'
;MQTKRLQGLPLVPSARPERRLWGSELQLTLSCASIGIGLVSAWRLPALLYDNGGGSFLLAYTMLLLLLGYPLLYLELLLGHYARLGPGALTRCLPIAKGVEVSIALVCACAAASMGSVMAQAVLHLLLAFSELPPRWAGCQGFWEKKPLETCFHPGSRRLCAPGQATKHCVNVTESVNEHFFHTSLGMVTGSDQQAGVRPELVCCLAAAWALAWAALRRRSPSSALVLPIAMVALLAVGTAWLTGASRGLMYLFMPRLADIVKPALWARAAEQVLLVLGLAHGPALANGSYCRELHDVHKTVTMVLALTVGAGLLYAIIVFSSLGSLSWELGAPVERALHSGQGAMFIALNSYSVHWAYSGVFFLLVLVVGANSQAALVESALTHWMDTFPGLSAQRPALAMAHCAAGFVAGLPLVSRQAGLQLLHLLDAQVLGPLLAYTALCEVIAVTWFYGLEHFRLDVLLMHGESWSPTLEALWTWFLPALLSGALAGGLLSGGCGGAEAPPGLPEACVVAWVLIALGALQVPLWAARAATSVRRSATSRCLVPSSVMELHQLSALDPEPVVAQPHP
;
A
#
# COMPACT_ATOMS: atom_id res chain seq x y z
N MET A 1 40.03 24.80 1.97
CA MET A 1 41.11 23.95 1.41
C MET A 1 41.14 22.54 2.01
N GLN A 2 40.32 22.25 3.03
CA GLN A 2 40.24 20.92 3.71
C GLN A 2 39.27 19.91 3.06
N THR A 3 38.36 20.35 2.23
CA THR A 3 37.35 19.49 1.57
C THR A 3 37.90 18.59 0.45
N LYS A 4 39.10 18.84 -0.07
CA LYS A 4 39.70 18.01 -1.14
C LYS A 4 40.45 16.76 -0.66
N ARG A 5 40.76 16.63 0.63
CA ARG A 5 41.52 15.46 1.17
C ARG A 5 40.65 14.28 1.58
N LEU A 6 39.34 14.47 1.78
CA LEU A 6 38.40 13.39 2.15
C LEU A 6 37.88 12.58 0.94
N GLN A 7 38.14 13.05 -0.29
CA GLN A 7 37.73 12.34 -1.52
C GLN A 7 38.62 11.15 -1.92
N GLY A 8 39.66 10.86 -1.17
CA GLY A 8 40.64 9.82 -1.50
C GLY A 8 40.71 8.63 -0.57
N LEU A 9 39.87 8.55 0.48
CA LEU A 9 39.80 7.33 1.30
C LEU A 9 38.92 6.29 0.57
N PRO A 10 39.42 5.06 0.39
CA PRO A 10 38.62 4.00 -0.19
C PRO A 10 37.48 3.69 0.79
N LEU A 11 36.29 4.16 0.48
CA LEU A 11 35.04 3.67 1.06
C LEU A 11 35.08 2.14 0.97
N VAL A 12 35.14 1.48 2.12
CA VAL A 12 35.16 0.03 2.37
C VAL A 12 35.04 -0.82 1.10
N PRO A 13 36.02 -1.66 0.75
CA PRO A 13 35.90 -2.59 -0.35
C PRO A 13 34.93 -3.70 0.06
N SER A 14 33.63 -3.46 -0.04
CA SER A 14 32.66 -4.54 -0.03
C SER A 14 32.69 -5.17 -1.42
N ALA A 15 33.12 -6.40 -1.53
CA ALA A 15 33.01 -7.26 -2.70
C ALA A 15 31.53 -7.61 -2.97
N ARG A 16 30.65 -6.59 -3.01
CA ARG A 16 29.25 -6.72 -3.37
C ARG A 16 29.09 -6.40 -4.85
N PRO A 17 28.28 -7.17 -5.61
CA PRO A 17 28.02 -6.87 -6.99
C PRO A 17 27.51 -5.43 -7.10
N GLU A 18 28.09 -4.64 -8.01
CA GLU A 18 27.70 -3.26 -8.25
C GLU A 18 26.19 -3.18 -8.49
N ARG A 19 25.48 -2.47 -7.62
CA ARG A 19 24.06 -2.23 -7.79
C ARG A 19 23.85 -1.29 -8.98
N ARG A 20 22.90 -1.63 -9.85
CA ARG A 20 22.48 -0.71 -10.91
C ARG A 20 21.74 0.46 -10.28
N LEU A 21 22.33 1.64 -10.32
CA LEU A 21 21.75 2.88 -9.86
C LEU A 21 20.67 3.39 -10.82
N TRP A 22 19.76 4.22 -10.32
CA TRP A 22 18.77 4.89 -11.15
C TRP A 22 19.45 5.76 -12.21
N GLY A 23 18.95 5.70 -13.45
CA GLY A 23 19.50 6.45 -14.58
C GLY A 23 19.25 7.95 -14.49
N SER A 24 18.12 8.36 -13.84
CA SER A 24 17.72 9.75 -13.64
C SER A 24 16.87 9.91 -12.37
N GLU A 25 16.80 11.14 -11.85
CA GLU A 25 15.92 11.51 -10.72
C GLU A 25 14.44 11.22 -11.03
N LEU A 26 14.02 11.45 -12.28
CA LEU A 26 12.66 11.15 -12.71
C LEU A 26 12.34 9.65 -12.62
N GLN A 27 13.27 8.77 -12.95
CA GLN A 27 13.07 7.32 -12.82
C GLN A 27 12.88 6.92 -11.36
N LEU A 28 13.67 7.46 -10.44
CA LEU A 28 13.50 7.24 -9.01
C LEU A 28 12.13 7.75 -8.54
N THR A 29 11.79 9.00 -8.87
CA THR A 29 10.51 9.62 -8.47
C THR A 29 9.32 8.79 -8.93
N LEU A 30 9.31 8.37 -10.21
CA LEU A 30 8.22 7.54 -10.76
C LEU A 30 8.20 6.13 -10.18
N SER A 31 9.36 5.56 -9.83
CA SER A 31 9.42 4.27 -9.13
C SER A 31 8.83 4.37 -7.73
N CYS A 32 9.19 5.40 -6.96
CA CYS A 32 8.60 5.65 -5.65
C CYS A 32 7.09 5.92 -5.74
N ALA A 33 6.65 6.71 -6.73
CA ALA A 33 5.25 7.04 -6.92
C ALA A 33 4.42 5.88 -7.49
N SER A 34 5.05 4.80 -8.00
CA SER A 34 4.34 3.71 -8.70
C SER A 34 3.29 3.01 -7.83
N ILE A 35 3.51 2.90 -6.52
CA ILE A 35 2.54 2.34 -5.57
C ILE A 35 1.40 3.34 -5.35
N GLY A 36 1.75 4.63 -5.15
CA GLY A 36 0.79 5.70 -4.90
C GLY A 36 -0.13 6.00 -6.09
N ILE A 37 0.39 5.91 -7.31
CA ILE A 37 -0.40 6.06 -8.55
C ILE A 37 -1.21 4.80 -8.86
N GLY A 38 -0.84 3.67 -8.27
CA GLY A 38 -1.31 2.35 -8.64
C GLY A 38 -2.59 1.88 -7.94
N LEU A 39 -2.64 0.58 -7.71
CA LEU A 39 -3.83 -0.13 -7.25
C LEU A 39 -4.35 0.34 -5.88
N VAL A 40 -3.44 0.73 -4.96
CA VAL A 40 -3.82 1.21 -3.62
C VAL A 40 -4.69 2.46 -3.71
N SER A 41 -4.39 3.38 -4.61
CA SER A 41 -5.20 4.58 -4.84
C SER A 41 -6.45 4.30 -5.67
N ALA A 42 -6.41 3.35 -6.61
CA ALA A 42 -7.55 3.05 -7.47
C ALA A 42 -8.65 2.26 -6.75
N TRP A 43 -8.28 1.33 -5.87
CA TRP A 43 -9.20 0.41 -5.20
C TRP A 43 -9.46 0.78 -3.74
N ARG A 44 -8.39 0.86 -2.91
CA ARG A 44 -8.53 1.00 -1.46
C ARG A 44 -8.98 2.41 -1.05
N LEU A 45 -8.46 3.44 -1.69
CA LEU A 45 -8.83 4.82 -1.35
C LEU A 45 -10.32 5.12 -1.58
N PRO A 46 -10.97 4.78 -2.71
CA PRO A 46 -12.40 4.97 -2.87
C PRO A 46 -13.25 4.17 -1.88
N ALA A 47 -12.83 2.95 -1.52
CA ALA A 47 -13.48 2.14 -0.49
C ALA A 47 -13.47 2.85 0.87
N LEU A 48 -12.30 3.30 1.32
CA LEU A 48 -12.15 4.02 2.59
C LEU A 48 -12.89 5.37 2.61
N LEU A 49 -12.88 6.10 1.48
CA LEU A 49 -13.67 7.33 1.32
C LEU A 49 -15.16 7.05 1.48
N TYR A 50 -15.66 5.96 0.91
CA TYR A 50 -17.07 5.60 1.02
C TYR A 50 -17.46 5.24 2.45
N ASP A 51 -16.70 4.38 3.11
CA ASP A 51 -17.01 3.86 4.45
C ASP A 51 -16.79 4.92 5.56
N ASN A 52 -15.95 5.93 5.33
CA ASN A 52 -15.56 6.92 6.35
C ASN A 52 -16.03 8.35 6.05
N GLY A 53 -17.13 8.52 5.31
CA GLY A 53 -17.79 9.83 5.16
C GLY A 53 -17.15 10.79 4.14
N GLY A 54 -16.59 10.24 3.04
CA GLY A 54 -16.14 11.00 1.87
C GLY A 54 -15.15 12.11 2.18
N GLY A 55 -15.62 13.36 2.14
CA GLY A 55 -14.78 14.54 2.35
C GLY A 55 -14.07 14.60 3.70
N SER A 56 -14.64 13.99 4.75
CA SER A 56 -14.01 13.91 6.07
C SER A 56 -12.76 13.05 6.04
N PHE A 57 -12.84 11.90 5.37
CA PHE A 57 -11.68 11.03 5.18
C PHE A 57 -10.64 11.66 4.25
N LEU A 58 -11.07 12.30 3.15
CA LEU A 58 -10.18 12.99 2.23
C LEU A 58 -9.35 14.07 2.93
N LEU A 59 -9.97 14.83 3.83
CA LEU A 59 -9.27 15.85 4.63
C LEU A 59 -8.23 15.21 5.56
N ALA A 60 -8.60 14.19 6.33
CA ALA A 60 -7.67 13.50 7.23
C ALA A 60 -6.52 12.84 6.47
N TYR A 61 -6.81 12.19 5.34
CA TYR A 61 -5.82 11.56 4.48
C TYR A 61 -4.80 12.57 3.91
N THR A 62 -5.26 13.71 3.39
CA THR A 62 -4.36 14.74 2.86
C THR A 62 -3.51 15.40 3.94
N MET A 63 -4.06 15.64 5.13
CA MET A 63 -3.30 16.12 6.29
C MET A 63 -2.23 15.13 6.72
N LEU A 64 -2.56 13.84 6.82
CA LEU A 64 -1.61 12.81 7.23
C LEU A 64 -0.58 12.50 6.15
N LEU A 65 -0.87 12.69 4.86
CA LEU A 65 0.15 12.63 3.82
C LEU A 65 1.29 13.64 4.05
N LEU A 66 0.95 14.83 4.57
CA LEU A 66 1.96 15.85 4.86
C LEU A 66 2.65 15.62 6.22
N LEU A 67 1.89 15.26 7.26
CA LEU A 67 2.40 15.17 8.63
C LEU A 67 3.07 13.82 8.96
N LEU A 68 2.61 12.73 8.33
CA LEU A 68 3.16 11.37 8.49
C LEU A 68 3.93 10.95 7.24
N GLY A 69 3.31 11.09 6.06
CA GLY A 69 3.85 10.57 4.81
C GLY A 69 5.16 11.25 4.40
N TYR A 70 5.19 12.59 4.41
CA TYR A 70 6.39 13.34 4.02
C TYR A 70 7.61 13.01 4.89
N PRO A 71 7.56 13.16 6.23
CA PRO A 71 8.74 12.93 7.05
C PRO A 71 9.17 11.45 7.06
N LEU A 72 8.25 10.51 7.01
CA LEU A 72 8.60 9.09 7.04
C LEU A 72 9.17 8.62 5.68
N LEU A 73 8.61 9.07 4.54
CA LEU A 73 9.16 8.76 3.23
C LEU A 73 10.58 9.35 3.07
N TYR A 74 10.78 10.56 3.58
CA TYR A 74 12.10 11.20 3.59
C TYR A 74 13.11 10.37 4.41
N LEU A 75 12.71 9.88 5.60
CA LEU A 75 13.53 9.06 6.46
C LEU A 75 13.92 7.73 5.79
N GLU A 76 12.95 6.98 5.25
CA GLU A 76 13.19 5.69 4.61
C GLU A 76 14.06 5.81 3.35
N LEU A 77 13.84 6.83 2.51
CA LEU A 77 14.68 7.06 1.34
C LEU A 77 16.13 7.40 1.73
N LEU A 78 16.34 8.25 2.75
CA LEU A 78 17.67 8.55 3.28
C LEU A 78 18.33 7.31 3.86
N LEU A 79 17.60 6.52 4.67
CA LEU A 79 18.12 5.32 5.30
C LEU A 79 18.53 4.27 4.25
N GLY A 80 17.68 4.05 3.24
CA GLY A 80 17.98 3.18 2.10
C GLY A 80 19.20 3.65 1.31
N HIS A 81 19.31 4.96 1.07
CA HIS A 81 20.44 5.58 0.37
C HIS A 81 21.74 5.47 1.18
N TYR A 82 21.71 5.79 2.47
CA TYR A 82 22.87 5.69 3.36
C TYR A 82 23.39 4.26 3.48
N ALA A 83 22.50 3.32 3.82
CA ALA A 83 22.89 1.93 4.02
C ALA A 83 23.22 1.18 2.72
N ARG A 84 22.77 1.67 1.56
CA ARG A 84 22.84 0.97 0.26
C ARG A 84 22.19 -0.42 0.33
N LEU A 85 21.18 -0.57 1.17
CA LEU A 85 20.40 -1.79 1.35
C LEU A 85 18.91 -1.47 1.28
N GLY A 86 18.10 -2.45 0.87
CA GLY A 86 16.65 -2.35 0.91
C GLY A 86 16.13 -2.49 2.35
N PRO A 87 15.18 -3.40 2.63
CA PRO A 87 14.62 -3.60 3.96
C PRO A 87 15.66 -3.89 5.06
N GLY A 88 16.85 -4.40 4.69
CA GLY A 88 17.97 -4.64 5.61
C GLY A 88 18.77 -3.39 6.02
N ALA A 89 18.39 -2.21 5.55
CA ALA A 89 19.10 -0.95 5.83
C ALA A 89 19.22 -0.68 7.32
N LEU A 90 18.12 -0.84 8.06
CA LEU A 90 18.09 -0.62 9.50
C LEU A 90 18.98 -1.61 10.27
N THR A 91 19.00 -2.87 9.86
CA THR A 91 19.85 -3.91 10.49
C THR A 91 21.34 -3.62 10.31
N ARG A 92 21.73 -3.00 9.21
CA ARG A 92 23.13 -2.57 8.99
C ARG A 92 23.52 -1.46 9.95
N CYS A 93 22.65 -0.48 10.15
CA CYS A 93 22.90 0.62 11.08
C CYS A 93 22.82 0.15 12.54
N LEU A 94 21.85 -0.70 12.85
CA LEU A 94 21.52 -1.15 14.20
C LEU A 94 21.17 -2.64 14.22
N PRO A 95 22.14 -3.55 14.49
CA PRO A 95 21.92 -5.00 14.42
C PRO A 95 20.81 -5.55 15.32
N ILE A 96 20.47 -4.87 16.42
CA ILE A 96 19.36 -5.22 17.31
C ILE A 96 17.99 -5.08 16.63
N ALA A 97 17.89 -4.25 15.59
CA ALA A 97 16.67 -3.98 14.84
C ALA A 97 16.38 -5.02 13.75
N LYS A 98 17.09 -6.15 13.69
CA LYS A 98 16.87 -7.21 12.69
C LYS A 98 15.42 -7.73 12.67
N GLY A 99 14.73 -7.69 13.79
CA GLY A 99 13.33 -8.07 13.87
C GLY A 99 12.40 -7.17 13.04
N VAL A 100 12.73 -5.88 12.92
CA VAL A 100 11.97 -4.93 12.09
C VAL A 100 12.09 -5.30 10.61
N GLU A 101 13.28 -5.68 10.16
CA GLU A 101 13.52 -6.17 8.79
C GLU A 101 12.63 -7.39 8.44
N VAL A 102 12.54 -8.36 9.37
CA VAL A 102 11.71 -9.56 9.18
C VAL A 102 10.22 -9.19 9.17
N SER A 103 9.81 -8.26 10.03
CA SER A 103 8.44 -7.74 10.07
C SER A 103 8.09 -7.03 8.75
N ILE A 104 8.96 -6.17 8.23
CA ILE A 104 8.83 -5.51 6.91
C ILE A 104 8.60 -6.56 5.80
N ALA A 105 9.39 -7.63 5.79
CA ALA A 105 9.25 -8.68 4.76
C ALA A 105 7.89 -9.40 4.85
N LEU A 106 7.38 -9.67 6.05
CA LEU A 106 6.06 -10.28 6.26
C LEU A 106 4.94 -9.34 5.79
N VAL A 107 4.99 -8.07 6.17
CA VAL A 107 4.01 -7.06 5.74
C VAL A 107 4.00 -6.92 4.22
N CYS A 108 5.19 -6.89 3.60
CA CYS A 108 5.33 -6.85 2.14
C CYS A 108 4.66 -8.06 1.47
N ALA A 109 4.86 -9.27 2.01
CA ALA A 109 4.24 -10.48 1.49
C ALA A 109 2.71 -10.46 1.61
N CYS A 110 2.17 -10.03 2.75
CA CYS A 110 0.73 -9.85 2.96
C CYS A 110 0.13 -8.80 1.99
N ALA A 111 0.80 -7.65 1.83
CA ALA A 111 0.39 -6.62 0.89
C ALA A 111 0.41 -7.13 -0.56
N ALA A 112 1.45 -7.87 -0.95
CA ALA A 112 1.55 -8.45 -2.28
C ALA A 112 0.44 -9.47 -2.56
N ALA A 113 0.07 -10.32 -1.60
CA ALA A 113 -1.01 -11.29 -1.73
C ALA A 113 -2.37 -10.60 -1.88
N SER A 114 -2.67 -9.59 -1.07
CA SER A 114 -3.92 -8.82 -1.15
C SER A 114 -4.04 -8.07 -2.48
N MET A 115 -2.99 -7.36 -2.91
CA MET A 115 -2.98 -6.64 -4.19
C MET A 115 -3.13 -7.58 -5.39
N GLY A 116 -2.49 -8.78 -5.35
CA GLY A 116 -2.62 -9.81 -6.38
C GLY A 116 -4.06 -10.31 -6.54
N SER A 117 -4.81 -10.48 -5.44
CA SER A 117 -6.21 -10.90 -5.49
C SER A 117 -7.14 -9.81 -6.04
N VAL A 118 -6.90 -8.54 -5.71
CA VAL A 118 -7.65 -7.40 -6.29
C VAL A 118 -7.38 -7.27 -7.79
N MET A 119 -6.13 -7.47 -8.22
CA MET A 119 -5.80 -7.52 -9.65
C MET A 119 -6.51 -8.67 -10.36
N ALA A 120 -6.64 -9.83 -9.74
CA ALA A 120 -7.41 -10.94 -10.31
C ALA A 120 -8.88 -10.57 -10.53
N GLN A 121 -9.50 -9.85 -9.58
CA GLN A 121 -10.85 -9.29 -9.74
C GLN A 121 -10.91 -8.30 -10.90
N ALA A 122 -9.92 -7.41 -11.05
CA ALA A 122 -9.85 -6.47 -12.16
C ALA A 122 -9.71 -7.16 -13.52
N VAL A 123 -8.90 -8.23 -13.62
CA VAL A 123 -8.81 -9.07 -14.84
C VAL A 123 -10.17 -9.69 -15.16
N LEU A 124 -10.87 -10.25 -14.15
CA LEU A 124 -12.18 -10.84 -14.35
C LEU A 124 -13.19 -9.80 -14.89
N HIS A 125 -13.27 -8.62 -14.27
CA HIS A 125 -14.19 -7.55 -14.70
C HIS A 125 -13.84 -7.00 -16.08
N LEU A 126 -12.55 -6.92 -16.43
CA LEU A 126 -12.12 -6.58 -17.78
C LEU A 126 -12.63 -7.59 -18.81
N LEU A 127 -12.46 -8.89 -18.55
CA LEU A 127 -12.93 -9.94 -19.44
C LEU A 127 -14.46 -9.93 -19.57
N LEU A 128 -15.18 -9.73 -18.48
CA LEU A 128 -16.63 -9.64 -18.48
C LEU A 128 -17.14 -8.41 -19.25
N ALA A 129 -16.40 -7.29 -19.23
CA ALA A 129 -16.76 -6.08 -19.97
C ALA A 129 -16.81 -6.29 -21.50
N PHE A 130 -16.00 -7.24 -22.01
CA PHE A 130 -15.91 -7.53 -23.46
C PHE A 130 -16.55 -8.85 -23.88
N SER A 131 -17.02 -9.69 -22.93
CA SER A 131 -17.54 -11.03 -23.25
C SER A 131 -18.89 -11.02 -23.93
N GLU A 132 -19.77 -10.07 -23.60
CA GLU A 132 -21.14 -9.98 -24.12
C GLU A 132 -21.59 -8.53 -24.24
N LEU A 133 -22.34 -8.21 -25.30
CA LEU A 133 -22.94 -6.89 -25.52
C LEU A 133 -24.48 -7.03 -25.70
N PRO A 134 -25.32 -6.46 -24.81
CA PRO A 134 -24.98 -5.64 -23.63
C PRO A 134 -24.32 -6.48 -22.52
N PRO A 135 -23.47 -5.87 -21.66
CA PRO A 135 -22.78 -6.59 -20.60
C PRO A 135 -23.78 -7.16 -19.58
N ARG A 136 -23.43 -8.28 -18.96
CA ARG A 136 -24.31 -9.03 -18.04
C ARG A 136 -24.82 -8.22 -16.85
N TRP A 137 -24.08 -7.20 -16.41
CA TRP A 137 -24.52 -6.31 -15.33
C TRP A 137 -25.58 -5.28 -15.73
N ALA A 138 -25.92 -5.19 -17.03
CA ALA A 138 -26.95 -4.28 -17.50
C ALA A 138 -28.38 -4.74 -17.23
N GLY A 139 -28.58 -5.95 -16.66
CA GLY A 139 -29.92 -6.46 -16.35
C GLY A 139 -29.93 -7.65 -15.41
N CYS A 140 -31.09 -7.91 -14.80
CA CYS A 140 -31.30 -9.06 -13.90
C CYS A 140 -31.49 -10.39 -14.64
N GLN A 141 -31.30 -10.46 -15.95
CA GLN A 141 -31.52 -11.68 -16.75
C GLN A 141 -30.19 -12.36 -17.09
N GLY A 142 -30.17 -13.67 -17.05
CA GLY A 142 -29.20 -14.53 -17.72
C GLY A 142 -28.20 -15.29 -16.83
N PHE A 143 -27.58 -14.71 -15.81
CA PHE A 143 -26.62 -15.44 -14.98
C PHE A 143 -27.25 -16.02 -13.68
N TRP A 144 -28.44 -15.54 -13.36
CA TRP A 144 -29.13 -15.71 -12.08
C TRP A 144 -30.32 -16.66 -12.14
N GLU A 145 -30.48 -17.45 -13.17
CA GLU A 145 -31.67 -18.28 -13.45
C GLU A 145 -32.13 -19.22 -12.32
N LYS A 146 -31.40 -19.30 -11.22
CA LYS A 146 -31.76 -20.14 -10.07
C LYS A 146 -32.37 -19.40 -8.86
N LYS A 147 -32.58 -18.06 -8.93
CA LYS A 147 -33.24 -17.31 -7.85
C LYS A 147 -34.33 -16.37 -8.39
N PRO A 148 -35.44 -16.25 -7.66
CA PRO A 148 -36.56 -15.43 -8.10
C PRO A 148 -36.18 -13.94 -8.18
N LEU A 149 -36.79 -13.25 -9.14
CA LEU A 149 -36.68 -11.82 -9.48
C LEU A 149 -36.92 -10.86 -8.29
N GLU A 150 -37.19 -11.37 -7.10
CA GLU A 150 -37.57 -10.62 -5.92
C GLU A 150 -36.40 -9.91 -5.22
N THR A 151 -35.16 -10.36 -5.47
CA THR A 151 -33.96 -9.82 -4.81
C THR A 151 -33.12 -8.91 -5.69
N CYS A 152 -33.34 -8.89 -7.02
CA CYS A 152 -32.58 -8.07 -7.95
C CYS A 152 -33.44 -6.89 -8.43
N PHE A 153 -32.92 -5.67 -8.37
CA PHE A 153 -33.62 -4.44 -8.75
C PHE A 153 -32.93 -3.79 -9.95
N HIS A 154 -33.71 -3.55 -11.01
CA HIS A 154 -33.26 -2.78 -12.18
C HIS A 154 -33.73 -1.33 -12.05
N PRO A 155 -32.84 -0.32 -12.19
CA PRO A 155 -33.24 1.08 -12.23
C PRO A 155 -34.31 1.31 -13.30
N GLY A 156 -35.37 2.02 -12.94
CA GLY A 156 -36.50 2.33 -13.85
C GLY A 156 -37.66 1.34 -13.84
N SER A 157 -37.55 0.16 -13.25
CA SER A 157 -38.65 -0.82 -13.20
C SER A 157 -39.64 -0.65 -12.03
N ARG A 158 -39.17 -0.19 -10.86
CA ARG A 158 -39.98 0.09 -9.65
C ARG A 158 -39.32 1.14 -8.76
N ARG A 159 -40.11 1.82 -7.91
CA ARG A 159 -39.59 2.79 -6.95
C ARG A 159 -39.20 2.10 -5.64
N LEU A 160 -38.09 2.54 -5.03
CA LEU A 160 -37.69 2.10 -3.69
C LEU A 160 -38.71 2.55 -2.64
N CYS A 161 -39.01 1.68 -1.68
CA CYS A 161 -39.87 2.03 -0.53
C CYS A 161 -39.16 3.02 0.40
N ALA A 162 -39.96 3.97 0.97
CA ALA A 162 -39.51 4.72 2.12
C ALA A 162 -39.37 3.77 3.32
N PRO A 163 -38.44 4.02 4.28
CA PRO A 163 -38.23 3.16 5.44
C PRO A 163 -39.56 2.98 6.21
N GLY A 164 -40.03 1.74 6.35
CA GLY A 164 -41.22 1.39 7.06
C GLY A 164 -42.52 1.28 6.22
N GLN A 165 -42.52 1.50 4.92
CA GLN A 165 -43.69 1.36 4.05
C GLN A 165 -43.47 0.30 2.96
N ALA A 166 -43.77 -0.94 3.24
CA ALA A 166 -43.92 -1.97 2.23
C ALA A 166 -45.30 -1.89 1.57
N THR A 167 -45.39 -1.35 0.34
CA THR A 167 -46.62 -1.36 -0.47
C THR A 167 -46.41 -2.19 -1.73
N LYS A 168 -47.52 -2.65 -2.35
CA LYS A 168 -47.46 -3.46 -3.59
C LYS A 168 -46.72 -2.80 -4.77
N HIS A 169 -46.35 -1.52 -4.68
CA HIS A 169 -45.73 -0.72 -5.73
C HIS A 169 -44.26 -0.35 -5.49
N CYS A 170 -43.72 -0.68 -4.33
CA CYS A 170 -42.33 -0.45 -4.04
C CYS A 170 -41.67 -1.71 -3.45
N VAL A 171 -40.39 -1.90 -3.70
CA VAL A 171 -39.62 -3.06 -3.29
C VAL A 171 -38.64 -2.65 -2.20
N ASN A 172 -38.61 -3.43 -1.12
CA ASN A 172 -37.57 -3.31 -0.10
C ASN A 172 -36.33 -3.99 -0.68
N VAL A 173 -35.49 -3.21 -1.38
CA VAL A 173 -34.31 -3.73 -2.06
C VAL A 173 -33.18 -3.80 -1.08
N THR A 174 -32.66 -4.98 -0.89
CA THR A 174 -31.46 -5.23 -0.06
C THR A 174 -30.18 -5.06 -0.86
N GLU A 175 -30.23 -5.21 -2.20
CA GLU A 175 -29.04 -5.21 -3.04
C GLU A 175 -29.37 -4.68 -4.46
N SER A 176 -28.52 -3.78 -5.00
CA SER A 176 -28.64 -3.33 -6.39
C SER A 176 -28.19 -4.41 -7.38
N VAL A 177 -28.63 -4.31 -8.67
CA VAL A 177 -28.16 -5.20 -9.74
C VAL A 177 -26.64 -5.28 -9.78
N ASN A 178 -26.00 -4.13 -9.66
CA ASN A 178 -24.54 -4.01 -9.78
C ASN A 178 -23.81 -4.64 -8.59
N GLU A 179 -24.34 -4.48 -7.38
CA GLU A 179 -23.81 -5.08 -6.18
C GLU A 179 -24.03 -6.59 -6.17
N HIS A 180 -25.21 -7.03 -6.60
CA HIS A 180 -25.51 -8.45 -6.79
C HIS A 180 -24.62 -9.08 -7.86
N PHE A 181 -24.37 -8.39 -8.98
CA PHE A 181 -23.43 -8.83 -10.00
C PHE A 181 -22.02 -8.98 -9.44
N PHE A 182 -21.54 -7.99 -8.67
CA PHE A 182 -20.23 -8.03 -8.05
C PHE A 182 -20.09 -9.25 -7.11
N HIS A 183 -21.04 -9.44 -6.19
CA HIS A 183 -21.02 -10.58 -5.27
C HIS A 183 -21.10 -11.92 -6.00
N THR A 184 -21.94 -12.02 -7.03
CA THR A 184 -22.08 -13.26 -7.81
C THR A 184 -20.86 -13.52 -8.70
N SER A 185 -20.25 -12.48 -9.28
CA SER A 185 -19.02 -12.63 -10.08
C SER A 185 -17.86 -13.18 -9.23
N LEU A 186 -17.85 -12.90 -7.94
CA LEU A 186 -16.90 -13.47 -6.98
C LEU A 186 -17.33 -14.84 -6.42
N GLY A 187 -18.56 -15.29 -6.71
CA GLY A 187 -19.08 -16.56 -6.22
C GLY A 187 -19.65 -16.52 -4.80
N MET A 188 -19.98 -15.33 -4.29
CA MET A 188 -20.66 -15.11 -3.02
C MET A 188 -22.17 -15.35 -3.20
N VAL A 189 -22.60 -16.61 -3.29
CA VAL A 189 -24.02 -16.96 -3.43
C VAL A 189 -24.63 -17.20 -2.05
N THR A 190 -25.65 -16.42 -1.70
CA THR A 190 -26.49 -16.66 -0.52
C THR A 190 -27.51 -17.77 -0.82
N GLY A 191 -27.21 -19.02 -0.51
CA GLY A 191 -28.13 -20.15 -0.70
C GLY A 191 -27.51 -21.47 -0.23
N SER A 192 -28.36 -22.45 0.06
CA SER A 192 -28.07 -23.73 0.69
C SER A 192 -27.14 -24.70 -0.08
N ASP A 193 -26.70 -24.38 -1.28
CA ASP A 193 -25.65 -25.11 -2.00
C ASP A 193 -24.27 -24.56 -1.61
N GLN A 194 -23.88 -24.83 -0.37
CA GLN A 194 -22.56 -24.54 0.20
C GLN A 194 -21.48 -25.43 -0.42
N GLN A 195 -21.17 -25.28 -1.69
CA GLN A 195 -19.95 -25.87 -2.23
C GLN A 195 -18.76 -24.96 -1.87
N ALA A 196 -18.12 -25.31 -0.76
CA ALA A 196 -16.78 -24.81 -0.46
C ALA A 196 -15.88 -25.15 -1.65
N GLY A 197 -15.21 -24.15 -2.24
CA GLY A 197 -14.33 -24.40 -3.38
C GLY A 197 -13.76 -23.11 -3.97
N VAL A 198 -12.81 -23.29 -4.85
CA VAL A 198 -12.17 -22.19 -5.58
C VAL A 198 -12.82 -22.08 -6.96
N ARG A 199 -13.06 -20.85 -7.46
CA ARG A 199 -13.53 -20.66 -8.83
C ARG A 199 -12.37 -20.77 -9.82
N PRO A 200 -12.39 -21.70 -10.79
CA PRO A 200 -11.30 -21.86 -11.74
C PRO A 200 -11.06 -20.59 -12.57
N GLU A 201 -12.12 -19.84 -12.91
CA GLU A 201 -11.99 -18.59 -13.64
C GLU A 201 -11.18 -17.54 -12.84
N LEU A 202 -11.45 -17.43 -11.54
CA LEU A 202 -10.76 -16.48 -10.68
C LEU A 202 -9.31 -16.90 -10.40
N VAL A 203 -9.03 -18.20 -10.36
CA VAL A 203 -7.66 -18.74 -10.28
C VAL A 203 -6.87 -18.41 -11.53
N CYS A 204 -7.47 -18.59 -12.71
CA CYS A 204 -6.82 -18.20 -13.97
C CYS A 204 -6.54 -16.68 -14.03
N CYS A 205 -7.48 -15.87 -13.54
CA CYS A 205 -7.29 -14.43 -13.42
C CYS A 205 -6.17 -14.08 -12.44
N LEU A 206 -6.05 -14.79 -11.30
CA LEU A 206 -4.95 -14.61 -10.35
C LEU A 206 -3.60 -14.99 -10.98
N ALA A 207 -3.54 -16.08 -11.72
CA ALA A 207 -2.33 -16.46 -12.46
C ALA A 207 -1.94 -15.39 -13.49
N ALA A 208 -2.92 -14.83 -14.22
CA ALA A 208 -2.70 -13.75 -15.16
C ALA A 208 -2.19 -12.48 -14.46
N ALA A 209 -2.75 -12.12 -13.30
CA ALA A 209 -2.32 -10.97 -12.50
C ALA A 209 -0.83 -11.09 -12.08
N TRP A 210 -0.41 -12.27 -11.57
CA TRP A 210 0.98 -12.53 -11.21
C TRP A 210 1.91 -12.59 -12.43
N ALA A 211 1.44 -13.10 -13.57
CA ALA A 211 2.17 -13.06 -14.83
C ALA A 211 2.40 -11.64 -15.33
N LEU A 212 1.39 -10.75 -15.20
CA LEU A 212 1.52 -9.33 -15.51
C LEU A 212 2.53 -8.63 -14.59
N ALA A 213 2.51 -8.92 -13.30
CA ALA A 213 3.49 -8.40 -12.34
C ALA A 213 4.92 -8.85 -12.69
N TRP A 214 5.10 -10.12 -13.01
CA TRP A 214 6.39 -10.64 -13.48
C TRP A 214 6.86 -9.99 -14.78
N ALA A 215 5.95 -9.77 -15.75
CA ALA A 215 6.25 -9.08 -17.00
C ALA A 215 6.64 -7.61 -16.77
N ALA A 216 5.94 -6.91 -15.86
CA ALA A 216 6.28 -5.54 -15.46
C ALA A 216 7.68 -5.47 -14.81
N LEU A 217 8.00 -6.43 -13.92
CA LEU A 217 9.31 -6.53 -13.28
C LEU A 217 10.47 -6.71 -14.29
N ARG A 218 10.22 -7.39 -15.42
CA ARG A 218 11.22 -7.56 -16.50
C ARG A 218 11.48 -6.29 -17.29
N ARG A 219 10.50 -5.42 -17.46
CA ARG A 219 10.59 -4.22 -18.33
C ARG A 219 11.48 -3.11 -17.76
N ARG A 220 11.75 -3.07 -16.47
CA ARG A 220 12.70 -2.16 -15.77
C ARG A 220 12.67 -0.66 -16.14
N SER A 221 11.66 -0.17 -16.83
CA SER A 221 11.50 1.25 -17.16
C SER A 221 10.17 1.76 -16.65
N PRO A 222 10.06 2.17 -15.37
CA PRO A 222 8.79 2.63 -14.82
C PRO A 222 8.30 3.96 -15.42
N SER A 223 9.21 4.81 -15.91
CA SER A 223 8.88 6.18 -16.31
C SER A 223 7.95 6.28 -17.51
N SER A 224 8.21 5.53 -18.58
CA SER A 224 7.37 5.57 -19.79
C SER A 224 6.03 4.84 -19.62
N ALA A 225 6.00 3.82 -18.72
CA ALA A 225 4.80 3.02 -18.48
C ALA A 225 3.73 3.74 -17.65
N LEU A 226 4.05 4.84 -16.95
CA LEU A 226 3.11 5.55 -16.06
C LEU A 226 2.52 6.83 -16.67
N VAL A 227 3.21 7.47 -17.60
CA VAL A 227 2.75 8.77 -18.17
C VAL A 227 1.43 8.62 -18.93
N LEU A 228 1.33 7.64 -19.82
CA LEU A 228 0.11 7.40 -20.58
C LEU A 228 -1.08 7.00 -19.71
N PRO A 229 -0.96 6.04 -18.77
CA PRO A 229 -2.03 5.73 -17.81
C PRO A 229 -2.54 6.95 -17.04
N ILE A 230 -1.67 7.81 -16.52
CA ILE A 230 -2.07 9.02 -15.78
C ILE A 230 -2.90 9.95 -16.67
N ALA A 231 -2.46 10.19 -17.91
CA ALA A 231 -3.21 11.02 -18.85
C ALA A 231 -4.59 10.42 -19.18
N MET A 232 -4.66 9.09 -19.35
CA MET A 232 -5.93 8.41 -19.60
C MET A 232 -6.85 8.41 -18.37
N VAL A 233 -6.32 8.26 -17.15
CA VAL A 233 -7.11 8.40 -15.92
C VAL A 233 -7.69 9.81 -15.81
N ALA A 234 -6.92 10.84 -16.12
CA ALA A 234 -7.42 12.23 -16.13
C ALA A 234 -8.55 12.42 -17.16
N LEU A 235 -8.40 11.85 -18.35
CA LEU A 235 -9.45 11.91 -19.39
C LEU A 235 -10.73 11.19 -18.94
N LEU A 236 -10.59 10.01 -18.31
CA LEU A 236 -11.73 9.28 -17.75
C LEU A 236 -12.42 10.06 -16.63
N ALA A 237 -11.65 10.72 -15.75
CA ALA A 237 -12.22 11.54 -14.68
C ALA A 237 -13.08 12.68 -15.24
N VAL A 238 -12.62 13.35 -16.29
CA VAL A 238 -13.42 14.37 -17.00
C VAL A 238 -14.68 13.75 -17.60
N GLY A 239 -14.57 12.60 -18.27
CA GLY A 239 -15.71 11.92 -18.89
C GLY A 239 -16.79 11.48 -17.88
N THR A 240 -16.38 10.92 -16.74
CA THR A 240 -17.33 10.48 -15.69
C THR A 240 -17.97 11.63 -14.92
N ALA A 241 -17.29 12.77 -14.80
CA ALA A 241 -17.85 13.95 -14.15
C ALA A 241 -19.09 14.53 -14.88
N TRP A 242 -19.27 14.22 -16.17
CA TRP A 242 -20.44 14.63 -16.97
C TRP A 242 -21.61 13.64 -16.89
N LEU A 243 -21.50 12.54 -16.16
CA LEU A 243 -22.61 11.59 -15.96
C LEU A 243 -23.79 12.27 -15.23
N THR A 244 -25.01 11.87 -15.58
CA THR A 244 -26.25 12.33 -14.92
C THR A 244 -26.19 11.92 -13.45
N GLY A 245 -26.31 12.90 -12.53
CA GLY A 245 -26.21 12.63 -11.09
C GLY A 245 -24.80 12.57 -10.49
N ALA A 246 -23.74 12.69 -11.30
CA ALA A 246 -22.35 12.73 -10.83
C ALA A 246 -22.11 13.76 -9.73
N SER A 247 -22.80 14.91 -9.79
CA SER A 247 -22.72 15.97 -8.79
C SER A 247 -23.02 15.50 -7.36
N ARG A 248 -23.92 14.51 -7.17
CA ARG A 248 -24.23 13.93 -5.86
C ARG A 248 -23.03 13.22 -5.25
N GLY A 249 -22.35 12.42 -6.06
CA GLY A 249 -21.14 11.71 -5.62
C GLY A 249 -19.98 12.66 -5.37
N LEU A 250 -19.77 13.66 -6.24
CA LEU A 250 -18.73 14.67 -6.05
C LEU A 250 -19.01 15.54 -4.82
N MET A 251 -20.26 15.86 -4.54
CA MET A 251 -20.65 16.58 -3.32
C MET A 251 -20.32 15.75 -2.06
N TYR A 252 -20.61 14.44 -2.08
CA TYR A 252 -20.21 13.53 -0.99
C TYR A 252 -18.68 13.46 -0.82
N LEU A 253 -17.93 13.41 -1.92
CA LEU A 253 -16.48 13.35 -1.91
C LEU A 253 -15.82 14.60 -1.32
N PHE A 254 -16.35 15.79 -1.59
CA PHE A 254 -15.70 17.06 -1.21
C PHE A 254 -16.29 17.74 0.01
N MET A 255 -17.49 17.37 0.45
CA MET A 255 -18.11 17.99 1.65
C MET A 255 -17.78 17.19 2.93
N PRO A 256 -16.92 17.72 3.81
CA PRO A 256 -16.58 17.05 5.06
C PRO A 256 -17.75 17.15 6.06
N ARG A 257 -17.96 16.07 6.81
CA ARG A 257 -18.89 16.02 7.94
C ARG A 257 -18.12 16.12 9.24
N LEU A 258 -18.34 17.18 10.02
CA LEU A 258 -17.60 17.42 11.27
C LEU A 258 -17.75 16.26 12.27
N ALA A 259 -18.92 15.62 12.31
CA ALA A 259 -19.18 14.47 13.17
C ALA A 259 -18.26 13.26 12.90
N ASP A 260 -17.82 13.09 11.66
CA ASP A 260 -16.93 11.97 11.28
C ASP A 260 -15.47 12.29 11.58
N ILE A 261 -15.06 13.55 11.48
CA ILE A 261 -13.68 14.00 11.75
C ILE A 261 -13.25 13.75 13.21
N VAL A 262 -14.21 13.76 14.15
CA VAL A 262 -13.94 13.54 15.59
C VAL A 262 -13.67 12.05 15.90
N LYS A 263 -14.00 11.12 14.98
CA LYS A 263 -13.84 9.68 15.20
C LYS A 263 -12.36 9.27 15.12
N PRO A 264 -11.76 8.70 16.18
CA PRO A 264 -10.35 8.25 16.13
C PRO A 264 -10.09 7.18 15.06
N ALA A 265 -11.07 6.31 14.81
CA ALA A 265 -10.97 5.25 13.79
C ALA A 265 -10.73 5.81 12.39
N LEU A 266 -11.31 6.97 12.03
CA LEU A 266 -11.09 7.64 10.75
C LEU A 266 -9.61 8.01 10.57
N TRP A 267 -8.98 8.57 11.61
CA TRP A 267 -7.56 8.96 11.57
C TRP A 267 -6.64 7.76 11.52
N ALA A 268 -6.96 6.66 12.23
CA ALA A 268 -6.21 5.42 12.17
C ALA A 268 -6.24 4.83 10.74
N ARG A 269 -7.43 4.72 10.12
CA ARG A 269 -7.57 4.25 8.74
C ARG A 269 -6.89 5.16 7.73
N ALA A 270 -6.89 6.47 7.94
CA ALA A 270 -6.18 7.41 7.09
C ALA A 270 -4.66 7.26 7.22
N ALA A 271 -4.13 7.04 8.43
CA ALA A 271 -2.70 6.76 8.64
C ALA A 271 -2.27 5.45 7.96
N GLU A 272 -3.04 4.37 8.13
CA GLU A 272 -2.82 3.10 7.43
C GLU A 272 -2.77 3.27 5.90
N GLN A 273 -3.71 4.07 5.35
CA GLN A 273 -3.75 4.37 3.92
C GLN A 273 -2.49 5.12 3.46
N VAL A 274 -2.00 6.09 4.25
CA VAL A 274 -0.77 6.84 3.95
C VAL A 274 0.44 5.91 3.93
N LEU A 275 0.58 5.03 4.93
CA LEU A 275 1.69 4.08 5.00
C LEU A 275 1.69 3.13 3.79
N LEU A 276 0.52 2.60 3.43
CA LEU A 276 0.41 1.64 2.34
C LEU A 276 0.64 2.30 0.97
N VAL A 277 0.06 3.48 0.73
CA VAL A 277 0.10 4.17 -0.57
C VAL A 277 1.48 4.71 -0.93
N LEU A 278 2.28 5.08 0.07
CA LEU A 278 3.65 5.56 -0.13
C LEU A 278 4.71 4.45 -0.08
N GLY A 279 4.31 3.21 0.18
CA GLY A 279 5.23 2.10 0.26
C GLY A 279 6.08 2.10 1.54
N LEU A 280 5.57 2.68 2.64
CA LEU A 280 6.28 2.86 3.91
C LEU A 280 6.12 1.65 4.83
N ALA A 281 7.13 1.36 5.61
CA ALA A 281 7.17 0.27 6.60
C ALA A 281 6.93 -1.15 6.04
N HIS A 282 6.97 -1.31 4.71
CA HIS A 282 6.93 -2.62 4.04
C HIS A 282 7.95 -2.77 2.90
N GLY A 283 8.89 -1.83 2.80
CA GLY A 283 10.16 -1.99 2.12
C GLY A 283 10.36 -1.30 0.79
N PRO A 284 9.34 -0.95 -0.05
CA PRO A 284 9.58 -0.34 -1.35
C PRO A 284 10.29 1.01 -1.29
N ALA A 285 10.01 1.85 -0.30
CA ALA A 285 10.70 3.13 -0.14
C ALA A 285 12.19 2.92 0.19
N LEU A 286 12.51 2.04 1.14
CA LEU A 286 13.89 1.63 1.47
C LEU A 286 14.62 1.04 0.25
N ALA A 287 13.95 0.14 -0.49
CA ALA A 287 14.53 -0.47 -1.68
C ALA A 287 14.84 0.59 -2.75
N ASN A 288 13.92 1.50 -3.04
CA ASN A 288 14.12 2.60 -3.99
C ASN A 288 15.28 3.52 -3.57
N GLY A 289 15.35 3.88 -2.28
CA GLY A 289 16.45 4.66 -1.70
C GLY A 289 17.81 3.98 -1.93
N SER A 290 17.89 2.65 -1.81
CA SER A 290 19.14 1.89 -1.97
C SER A 290 19.75 1.95 -3.39
N TYR A 291 18.97 2.31 -4.40
CA TYR A 291 19.40 2.48 -5.79
C TYR A 291 19.65 3.94 -6.18
N CYS A 292 19.59 4.90 -5.23
CA CYS A 292 19.88 6.32 -5.50
C CYS A 292 21.34 6.57 -5.88
N ARG A 293 21.58 7.64 -6.66
CA ARG A 293 22.91 8.19 -6.91
C ARG A 293 23.42 8.97 -5.70
N GLU A 294 24.74 9.21 -5.62
CA GLU A 294 25.37 9.86 -4.46
C GLU A 294 24.92 11.32 -4.21
N LEU A 295 24.55 12.07 -5.25
CA LEU A 295 24.19 13.50 -5.17
C LEU A 295 22.71 13.75 -5.43
N HIS A 296 21.84 12.86 -4.99
CA HIS A 296 20.40 12.97 -5.26
C HIS A 296 19.69 13.88 -4.25
N ASP A 297 18.85 14.82 -4.75
CA ASP A 297 17.97 15.66 -3.92
C ASP A 297 16.72 14.89 -3.47
N VAL A 298 16.78 14.34 -2.26
CA VAL A 298 15.70 13.54 -1.67
C VAL A 298 14.46 14.39 -1.39
N HIS A 299 14.61 15.66 -0.99
CA HIS A 299 13.48 16.57 -0.72
C HIS A 299 12.59 16.76 -1.93
N LYS A 300 13.20 17.02 -3.09
CA LYS A 300 12.50 17.19 -4.35
C LYS A 300 11.77 15.93 -4.74
N THR A 301 12.41 14.77 -4.61
CA THR A 301 11.77 13.48 -4.90
C THR A 301 10.57 13.23 -4.02
N VAL A 302 10.68 13.40 -2.70
CA VAL A 302 9.56 13.21 -1.75
C VAL A 302 8.39 14.13 -2.10
N THR A 303 8.65 15.42 -2.33
CA THR A 303 7.61 16.38 -2.70
C THR A 303 6.87 15.98 -3.99
N MET A 304 7.63 15.57 -5.01
CA MET A 304 7.06 15.12 -6.29
C MET A 304 6.24 13.82 -6.13
N VAL A 305 6.72 12.85 -5.34
CA VAL A 305 6.01 11.59 -5.06
C VAL A 305 4.68 11.88 -4.36
N LEU A 306 4.67 12.76 -3.34
CA LEU A 306 3.43 13.14 -2.67
C LEU A 306 2.44 13.82 -3.63
N ALA A 307 2.92 14.78 -4.43
CA ALA A 307 2.07 15.48 -5.39
C ALA A 307 1.43 14.52 -6.41
N LEU A 308 2.22 13.57 -6.95
CA LEU A 308 1.72 12.56 -7.88
C LEU A 308 0.72 11.61 -7.21
N THR A 309 0.98 11.20 -5.96
CA THR A 309 0.09 10.31 -5.19
C THR A 309 -1.25 10.98 -4.89
N VAL A 310 -1.24 12.23 -4.43
CA VAL A 310 -2.47 13.01 -4.18
C VAL A 310 -3.25 13.21 -5.48
N GLY A 311 -2.57 13.62 -6.54
CA GLY A 311 -3.20 13.85 -7.84
C GLY A 311 -3.86 12.60 -8.41
N ALA A 312 -3.16 11.47 -8.42
CA ALA A 312 -3.70 10.20 -8.89
C ALA A 312 -4.86 9.71 -8.01
N GLY A 313 -4.70 9.74 -6.69
CA GLY A 313 -5.76 9.34 -5.76
C GLY A 313 -7.04 10.15 -5.92
N LEU A 314 -6.91 11.47 -6.10
CA LEU A 314 -8.04 12.35 -6.35
C LEU A 314 -8.74 12.04 -7.69
N LEU A 315 -7.97 11.78 -8.76
CA LEU A 315 -8.54 11.40 -10.04
C LEU A 315 -9.34 10.08 -9.95
N TYR A 316 -8.82 9.05 -9.30
CA TYR A 316 -9.56 7.80 -9.07
C TYR A 316 -10.81 8.02 -8.23
N ALA A 317 -10.71 8.83 -7.17
CA ALA A 317 -11.87 9.17 -6.34
C ALA A 317 -12.95 9.89 -7.16
N ILE A 318 -12.59 10.85 -8.02
CA ILE A 318 -13.53 11.54 -8.91
C ILE A 318 -14.22 10.55 -9.84
N ILE A 319 -13.49 9.62 -10.47
CA ILE A 319 -14.07 8.60 -11.36
C ILE A 319 -15.10 7.75 -10.62
N VAL A 320 -14.72 7.19 -9.49
CA VAL A 320 -15.56 6.26 -8.72
C VAL A 320 -16.77 7.00 -8.13
N PHE A 321 -16.58 8.16 -7.52
CA PHE A 321 -17.68 8.90 -6.89
C PHE A 321 -18.62 9.57 -7.89
N SER A 322 -18.13 9.99 -9.05
CA SER A 322 -19.02 10.44 -10.14
C SER A 322 -19.93 9.31 -10.61
N SER A 323 -19.38 8.11 -10.78
CA SER A 323 -20.14 6.92 -11.17
C SER A 323 -21.11 6.46 -10.06
N LEU A 324 -20.70 6.49 -8.79
CA LEU A 324 -21.58 6.23 -7.64
C LEU A 324 -22.69 7.28 -7.51
N GLY A 325 -22.38 8.54 -7.80
CA GLY A 325 -23.39 9.61 -7.82
C GLY A 325 -24.46 9.36 -8.88
N SER A 326 -24.06 8.89 -10.05
CA SER A 326 -24.98 8.48 -11.10
C SER A 326 -25.81 7.26 -10.69
N LEU A 327 -25.19 6.24 -10.10
CA LEU A 327 -25.90 5.08 -9.54
C LEU A 327 -26.90 5.49 -8.47
N SER A 328 -26.54 6.37 -7.54
CA SER A 328 -27.41 6.91 -6.51
C SER A 328 -28.61 7.70 -7.09
N TRP A 329 -28.37 8.40 -8.20
CA TRP A 329 -29.43 9.09 -8.94
C TRP A 329 -30.45 8.11 -9.52
N GLU A 330 -29.99 7.02 -10.14
CA GLU A 330 -30.84 5.98 -10.73
C GLU A 330 -31.63 5.20 -9.67
N LEU A 331 -30.99 4.89 -8.54
CA LEU A 331 -31.62 4.20 -7.41
C LEU A 331 -32.60 5.10 -6.63
N GLY A 332 -32.54 6.43 -6.82
CA GLY A 332 -33.33 7.38 -6.03
C GLY A 332 -32.94 7.41 -4.54
N ALA A 333 -31.73 6.93 -4.21
CA ALA A 333 -31.21 6.81 -2.85
C ALA A 333 -30.02 7.78 -2.63
N PRO A 334 -29.71 8.19 -1.39
CA PRO A 334 -28.49 8.94 -1.12
C PRO A 334 -27.26 8.08 -1.36
N VAL A 335 -26.10 8.71 -1.67
CA VAL A 335 -24.84 8.03 -1.99
C VAL A 335 -24.41 7.05 -0.89
N GLU A 336 -24.64 7.40 0.37
CA GLU A 336 -24.31 6.57 1.55
C GLU A 336 -25.06 5.24 1.63
N ARG A 337 -26.14 5.11 0.88
CA ARG A 337 -26.98 3.90 0.82
C ARG A 337 -26.94 3.23 -0.56
N ALA A 338 -26.09 3.72 -1.46
CA ALA A 338 -25.96 3.12 -2.78
C ALA A 338 -25.27 1.75 -2.73
N LEU A 339 -24.41 1.53 -1.73
CA LEU A 339 -23.70 0.27 -1.47
C LEU A 339 -23.83 -0.09 0.00
N HIS A 340 -23.73 -1.40 0.30
CA HIS A 340 -23.66 -1.89 1.69
C HIS A 340 -22.29 -1.66 2.30
N SER A 341 -21.22 -1.70 1.48
CA SER A 341 -19.84 -1.52 1.91
C SER A 341 -19.01 -0.91 0.79
N GLY A 342 -17.98 -0.14 1.15
CA GLY A 342 -17.04 0.45 0.20
C GLY A 342 -16.12 -0.54 -0.51
N GLN A 343 -16.01 -1.79 -0.04
CA GLN A 343 -15.07 -2.78 -0.54
C GLN A 343 -15.16 -3.05 -2.05
N GLY A 344 -16.38 -3.06 -2.58
CA GLY A 344 -16.66 -3.22 -4.00
C GLY A 344 -16.83 -1.91 -4.77
N ALA A 345 -16.67 -0.74 -4.12
CA ALA A 345 -17.06 0.56 -4.67
C ALA A 345 -16.51 0.81 -6.09
N MET A 346 -15.23 0.52 -6.32
CA MET A 346 -14.61 0.67 -7.64
C MET A 346 -15.29 -0.23 -8.69
N PHE A 347 -15.50 -1.50 -8.38
CA PHE A 347 -16.07 -2.47 -9.32
C PHE A 347 -17.55 -2.20 -9.58
N ILE A 348 -18.33 -1.93 -8.52
CA ILE A 348 -19.78 -1.70 -8.60
C ILE A 348 -20.06 -0.38 -9.32
N ALA A 349 -19.32 0.69 -9.01
CA ALA A 349 -19.51 2.00 -9.63
C ALA A 349 -19.24 1.98 -11.14
N LEU A 350 -18.16 1.34 -11.55
CA LEU A 350 -17.76 1.30 -12.96
C LEU A 350 -18.58 0.30 -13.79
N ASN A 351 -19.21 -0.68 -13.15
CA ASN A 351 -20.15 -1.60 -13.78
C ASN A 351 -21.60 -1.13 -13.65
N SER A 352 -21.85 0.15 -13.33
CA SER A 352 -23.20 0.68 -13.28
C SER A 352 -23.80 0.84 -14.68
N TYR A 353 -25.12 0.77 -14.76
CA TYR A 353 -25.87 0.89 -16.02
C TYR A 353 -25.61 2.21 -16.75
N SER A 354 -25.42 3.29 -16.00
CA SER A 354 -25.14 4.63 -16.54
C SER A 354 -23.75 4.78 -17.14
N VAL A 355 -22.80 3.91 -16.75
CA VAL A 355 -21.43 3.94 -17.27
C VAL A 355 -21.35 3.08 -18.53
N HIS A 356 -20.99 3.68 -19.64
CA HIS A 356 -20.83 2.93 -20.88
C HIS A 356 -19.74 1.86 -20.72
N TRP A 357 -20.00 0.64 -21.14
CA TRP A 357 -19.10 -0.53 -20.98
C TRP A 357 -17.66 -0.29 -21.45
N ALA A 358 -17.46 0.53 -22.50
CA ALA A 358 -16.12 0.86 -22.99
C ALA A 358 -15.31 1.67 -21.96
N TYR A 359 -15.97 2.56 -21.17
CA TYR A 359 -15.29 3.28 -20.07
C TYR A 359 -14.85 2.31 -18.99
N SER A 360 -15.71 1.36 -18.60
CA SER A 360 -15.37 0.31 -17.62
C SER A 360 -14.19 -0.53 -18.12
N GLY A 361 -14.22 -0.96 -19.38
CA GLY A 361 -13.14 -1.73 -19.99
C GLY A 361 -11.81 -0.97 -20.01
N VAL A 362 -11.81 0.29 -20.45
CA VAL A 362 -10.60 1.13 -20.45
C VAL A 362 -10.11 1.36 -19.02
N PHE A 363 -11.00 1.63 -18.07
CA PHE A 363 -10.64 1.82 -16.67
C PHE A 363 -9.96 0.58 -16.08
N PHE A 364 -10.55 -0.61 -16.21
CA PHE A 364 -9.95 -1.83 -15.70
C PHE A 364 -8.63 -2.16 -16.40
N LEU A 365 -8.49 -1.90 -17.69
CA LEU A 365 -7.21 -2.04 -18.39
C LEU A 365 -6.14 -1.13 -17.80
N LEU A 366 -6.48 0.13 -17.49
CA LEU A 366 -5.57 1.08 -16.84
C LEU A 366 -5.18 0.62 -15.44
N VAL A 367 -6.16 0.18 -14.64
CA VAL A 367 -5.94 -0.35 -13.29
C VAL A 367 -4.98 -1.54 -13.34
N LEU A 368 -5.09 -2.43 -14.34
CA LEU A 368 -4.17 -3.55 -14.52
C LEU A 368 -2.75 -3.10 -14.86
N VAL A 369 -2.59 -2.09 -15.72
CA VAL A 369 -1.26 -1.57 -16.08
C VAL A 369 -0.58 -0.93 -14.86
N VAL A 370 -1.28 -0.04 -14.14
CA VAL A 370 -0.70 0.63 -12.96
C VAL A 370 -0.56 -0.33 -11.78
N GLY A 371 -1.51 -1.26 -11.60
CA GLY A 371 -1.46 -2.30 -10.58
C GLY A 371 -0.31 -3.28 -10.78
N ALA A 372 -0.01 -3.67 -12.02
CA ALA A 372 1.14 -4.51 -12.33
C ALA A 372 2.47 -3.83 -11.96
N ASN A 373 2.58 -2.50 -12.13
CA ASN A 373 3.76 -1.75 -11.69
C ASN A 373 3.85 -1.69 -10.16
N SER A 374 2.74 -1.47 -9.45
CA SER A 374 2.71 -1.50 -7.97
C SER A 374 3.09 -2.87 -7.42
N GLN A 375 2.54 -3.93 -8.02
CA GLN A 375 2.86 -5.30 -7.65
C GLN A 375 4.33 -5.62 -7.91
N ALA A 376 4.88 -5.16 -9.03
CA ALA A 376 6.30 -5.31 -9.36
C ALA A 376 7.21 -4.57 -8.34
N ALA A 377 6.79 -3.42 -7.82
CA ALA A 377 7.54 -2.69 -6.79
C ALA A 377 7.61 -3.46 -5.46
N LEU A 378 6.51 -4.13 -5.05
CA LEU A 378 6.49 -5.00 -3.88
C LEU A 378 7.41 -6.22 -4.07
N VAL A 379 7.33 -6.86 -5.24
CA VAL A 379 8.22 -7.99 -5.57
C VAL A 379 9.68 -7.55 -5.61
N GLU A 380 9.99 -6.38 -6.19
CA GLU A 380 11.37 -5.85 -6.24
C GLU A 380 11.91 -5.57 -4.83
N SER A 381 11.09 -5.05 -3.92
CA SER A 381 11.46 -4.86 -2.52
C SER A 381 11.84 -6.19 -1.85
N ALA A 382 11.02 -7.22 -2.03
CA ALA A 382 11.30 -8.55 -1.51
C ALA A 382 12.55 -9.18 -2.13
N LEU A 383 12.74 -9.05 -3.45
CA LEU A 383 13.96 -9.52 -4.14
C LEU A 383 15.21 -8.82 -3.64
N THR A 384 15.13 -7.51 -3.42
CA THR A 384 16.21 -6.71 -2.86
C THR A 384 16.60 -7.23 -1.47
N HIS A 385 15.60 -7.49 -0.61
CA HIS A 385 15.82 -8.07 0.71
C HIS A 385 16.53 -9.44 0.64
N TRP A 386 16.08 -10.35 -0.24
CA TRP A 386 16.70 -11.66 -0.40
C TRP A 386 18.14 -11.58 -0.93
N MET A 387 18.38 -10.73 -1.93
CA MET A 387 19.72 -10.54 -2.50
C MET A 387 20.68 -9.85 -1.52
N ASP A 388 20.18 -8.97 -0.64
CA ASP A 388 20.97 -8.34 0.40
C ASP A 388 21.35 -9.32 1.51
N THR A 389 20.42 -10.19 1.88
CA THR A 389 20.63 -11.21 2.91
C THR A 389 21.51 -12.36 2.41
N PHE A 390 21.32 -12.75 1.14
CA PHE A 390 22.04 -13.86 0.49
C PHE A 390 22.67 -13.41 -0.84
N PRO A 391 23.87 -12.81 -0.83
CA PRO A 391 24.49 -12.24 -2.04
C PRO A 391 24.66 -13.23 -3.20
N GLY A 392 24.81 -14.52 -2.92
CA GLY A 392 24.91 -15.58 -3.94
C GLY A 392 23.65 -15.73 -4.82
N LEU A 393 22.47 -15.27 -4.34
CA LEU A 393 21.23 -15.31 -5.11
C LEU A 393 21.14 -14.23 -6.19
N SER A 394 22.02 -13.24 -6.17
CA SER A 394 22.02 -12.13 -7.14
C SER A 394 22.19 -12.62 -8.59
N ALA A 395 23.00 -13.67 -8.81
CA ALA A 395 23.18 -14.31 -10.11
C ALA A 395 21.91 -15.00 -10.63
N GLN A 396 21.00 -15.42 -9.74
CA GLN A 396 19.77 -16.15 -10.05
C GLN A 396 18.51 -15.28 -9.93
N ARG A 397 18.66 -13.94 -10.00
CA ARG A 397 17.54 -13.00 -9.85
C ARG A 397 16.30 -13.33 -10.69
N PRO A 398 16.37 -13.75 -11.97
CA PRO A 398 15.16 -14.10 -12.74
C PRO A 398 14.41 -15.32 -12.17
N ALA A 399 15.13 -16.34 -11.71
CA ALA A 399 14.54 -17.53 -11.08
C ALA A 399 13.93 -17.18 -9.72
N LEU A 400 14.60 -16.35 -8.92
CA LEU A 400 14.10 -15.88 -7.65
C LEU A 400 12.81 -15.05 -7.81
N ALA A 401 12.76 -14.18 -8.84
CA ALA A 401 11.57 -13.40 -9.17
C ALA A 401 10.38 -14.31 -9.54
N MET A 402 10.63 -15.32 -10.35
CA MET A 402 9.59 -16.29 -10.73
C MET A 402 9.12 -17.10 -9.52
N ALA A 403 10.03 -17.58 -8.67
CA ALA A 403 9.70 -18.29 -7.44
C ALA A 403 8.87 -17.43 -6.49
N HIS A 404 9.21 -16.14 -6.35
CA HIS A 404 8.46 -15.20 -5.52
C HIS A 404 7.05 -14.95 -6.06
N CYS A 405 6.89 -14.76 -7.38
CA CYS A 405 5.58 -14.62 -8.01
C CYS A 405 4.74 -15.91 -7.86
N ALA A 406 5.35 -17.09 -7.99
CA ALA A 406 4.68 -18.36 -7.75
C ALA A 406 4.23 -18.52 -6.28
N ALA A 407 5.08 -18.15 -5.32
CA ALA A 407 4.72 -18.15 -3.90
C ALA A 407 3.56 -17.19 -3.61
N GLY A 408 3.58 -15.97 -4.20
CA GLY A 408 2.50 -15.00 -4.08
C GLY A 408 1.19 -15.49 -4.72
N PHE A 409 1.25 -16.19 -5.85
CA PHE A 409 0.09 -16.84 -6.44
C PHE A 409 -0.53 -17.87 -5.46
N VAL A 410 0.28 -18.74 -4.86
CA VAL A 410 -0.19 -19.73 -3.89
C VAL A 410 -0.79 -19.05 -2.64
N ALA A 411 -0.14 -17.99 -2.12
CA ALA A 411 -0.65 -17.22 -0.99
C ALA A 411 -1.96 -16.48 -1.31
N GLY A 412 -2.21 -16.14 -2.57
CA GLY A 412 -3.44 -15.49 -3.03
C GLY A 412 -4.62 -16.45 -3.23
N LEU A 413 -4.41 -17.77 -3.31
CA LEU A 413 -5.49 -18.75 -3.56
C LEU A 413 -6.64 -18.70 -2.54
N PRO A 414 -6.40 -18.59 -1.23
CA PRO A 414 -7.48 -18.44 -0.25
C PRO A 414 -8.33 -17.17 -0.46
N LEU A 415 -7.70 -16.08 -0.94
CA LEU A 415 -8.34 -14.78 -1.15
C LEU A 415 -9.25 -14.73 -2.38
N VAL A 416 -9.18 -15.74 -3.23
CA VAL A 416 -10.05 -15.92 -4.41
C VAL A 416 -11.02 -17.09 -4.26
N SER A 417 -11.24 -17.58 -3.03
CA SER A 417 -12.22 -18.61 -2.72
C SER A 417 -13.66 -18.08 -2.82
N ARG A 418 -14.62 -18.99 -3.10
CA ARG A 418 -16.01 -18.63 -3.44
C ARG A 418 -16.73 -17.83 -2.36
N GLN A 419 -16.75 -18.28 -1.13
CA GLN A 419 -17.57 -17.67 -0.08
C GLN A 419 -16.77 -16.73 0.83
N ALA A 420 -15.56 -17.13 1.14
CA ALA A 420 -14.74 -16.45 2.14
C ALA A 420 -13.72 -15.45 1.52
N GLY A 421 -13.47 -15.53 0.20
CA GLY A 421 -12.35 -14.80 -0.41
C GLY A 421 -12.39 -13.29 -0.20
N LEU A 422 -13.54 -12.64 -0.45
CA LEU A 422 -13.68 -11.20 -0.23
C LEU A 422 -13.59 -10.83 1.25
N GLN A 423 -14.18 -11.66 2.12
CA GLN A 423 -14.13 -11.45 3.57
C GLN A 423 -12.72 -11.64 4.12
N LEU A 424 -11.98 -12.65 3.62
CA LEU A 424 -10.57 -12.87 3.96
C LEU A 424 -9.69 -11.75 3.44
N LEU A 425 -9.94 -11.24 2.24
CA LEU A 425 -9.24 -10.08 1.70
C LEU A 425 -9.44 -8.84 2.57
N HIS A 426 -10.69 -8.58 2.97
CA HIS A 426 -11.00 -7.47 3.86
C HIS A 426 -10.35 -7.63 5.24
N LEU A 427 -10.42 -8.83 5.80
CA LEU A 427 -9.79 -9.15 7.07
C LEU A 427 -8.26 -8.95 7.00
N LEU A 428 -7.63 -9.42 5.93
CA LEU A 428 -6.19 -9.25 5.71
C LEU A 428 -5.84 -7.76 5.58
N ASP A 429 -6.60 -6.98 4.82
CA ASP A 429 -6.34 -5.55 4.61
C ASP A 429 -6.59 -4.73 5.88
N ALA A 430 -7.74 -4.91 6.52
CA ALA A 430 -8.16 -4.06 7.63
C ALA A 430 -7.60 -4.50 8.99
N GLN A 431 -7.49 -5.81 9.24
CA GLN A 431 -7.11 -6.34 10.53
C GLN A 431 -5.62 -6.65 10.64
N VAL A 432 -4.99 -7.11 9.56
CA VAL A 432 -3.58 -7.52 9.60
C VAL A 432 -2.67 -6.41 9.10
N LEU A 433 -2.88 -5.95 7.86
CA LEU A 433 -1.98 -5.00 7.22
C LEU A 433 -1.95 -3.65 7.94
N GLY A 434 -3.11 -3.07 8.29
CA GLY A 434 -3.17 -1.76 8.93
C GLY A 434 -2.37 -1.68 10.23
N PRO A 435 -2.73 -2.47 11.26
CA PRO A 435 -2.01 -2.46 12.53
C PRO A 435 -0.54 -2.86 12.41
N LEU A 436 -0.22 -3.84 11.54
CA LEU A 436 1.15 -4.31 11.40
C LEU A 436 2.04 -3.29 10.69
N LEU A 437 1.52 -2.53 9.72
CA LEU A 437 2.20 -1.38 9.11
C LEU A 437 2.50 -0.30 10.15
N ALA A 438 1.50 0.09 10.96
CA ALA A 438 1.68 1.10 12.00
C ALA A 438 2.71 0.65 13.05
N TYR A 439 2.67 -0.63 13.45
CA TYR A 439 3.65 -1.22 14.37
C TYR A 439 5.06 -1.21 13.79
N THR A 440 5.22 -1.64 12.55
CA THR A 440 6.54 -1.72 11.89
C THR A 440 7.13 -0.33 11.69
N ALA A 441 6.32 0.64 11.23
CA ALA A 441 6.72 2.05 11.11
C ALA A 441 7.13 2.64 12.46
N LEU A 442 6.38 2.36 13.52
CA LEU A 442 6.70 2.81 14.89
C LEU A 442 8.06 2.26 15.35
N CYS A 443 8.28 0.96 15.17
CA CYS A 443 9.55 0.32 15.53
C CYS A 443 10.72 0.87 14.72
N GLU A 444 10.53 1.16 13.42
CA GLU A 444 11.54 1.74 12.55
C GLU A 444 11.92 3.16 13.00
N VAL A 445 10.92 4.02 13.22
CA VAL A 445 11.16 5.39 13.69
C VAL A 445 11.87 5.39 15.04
N ILE A 446 11.42 4.60 16.01
CA ILE A 446 12.05 4.48 17.33
C ILE A 446 13.49 3.95 17.21
N ALA A 447 13.73 2.98 16.34
CA ALA A 447 15.06 2.42 16.14
C ALA A 447 16.04 3.48 15.60
N VAL A 448 15.62 4.30 14.65
CA VAL A 448 16.48 5.37 14.09
C VAL A 448 16.64 6.53 15.06
N THR A 449 15.55 7.00 15.66
CA THR A 449 15.58 8.24 16.46
C THR A 449 16.15 8.06 17.85
N TRP A 450 15.78 6.96 18.55
CA TRP A 450 16.14 6.76 19.95
C TRP A 450 17.30 5.79 20.14
N PHE A 451 17.38 4.71 19.35
CA PHE A 451 18.43 3.70 19.51
C PHE A 451 19.68 4.00 18.68
N TYR A 452 19.54 4.35 17.41
CA TYR A 452 20.68 4.79 16.58
C TYR A 452 21.16 6.17 17.02
N GLY A 453 20.23 7.05 17.31
CA GLY A 453 20.45 8.43 17.72
C GLY A 453 20.43 9.38 16.52
N LEU A 454 19.53 10.36 16.60
CA LEU A 454 19.29 11.28 15.50
C LEU A 454 20.50 12.16 15.19
N GLU A 455 21.32 12.50 16.19
CA GLU A 455 22.57 13.24 15.99
C GLU A 455 23.60 12.45 15.17
N HIS A 456 23.72 11.12 15.41
CA HIS A 456 24.61 10.27 14.61
C HIS A 456 24.11 10.18 13.16
N PHE A 457 22.80 9.97 12.97
CA PHE A 457 22.20 9.91 11.65
C PHE A 457 22.34 11.24 10.91
N ARG A 458 22.25 12.38 11.62
CA ARG A 458 22.47 13.72 11.07
C ARG A 458 23.89 13.91 10.56
N LEU A 459 24.88 13.44 11.32
CA LEU A 459 26.29 13.49 10.90
C LEU A 459 26.52 12.64 9.65
N ASP A 460 25.94 11.44 9.60
CA ASP A 460 26.06 10.53 8.47
C ASP A 460 25.47 11.16 7.18
N VAL A 461 24.29 11.76 7.30
CA VAL A 461 23.63 12.44 6.17
C VAL A 461 24.39 13.71 5.76
N LEU A 462 24.90 14.48 6.73
CA LEU A 462 25.72 15.66 6.44
C LEU A 462 27.00 15.29 5.67
N LEU A 463 27.65 14.19 6.05
CA LEU A 463 28.84 13.69 5.34
C LEU A 463 28.51 13.19 3.92
N MET A 464 27.31 12.66 3.72
CA MET A 464 26.86 12.10 2.44
C MET A 464 26.35 13.18 1.47
N HIS A 465 25.56 14.13 1.94
CA HIS A 465 24.87 15.14 1.12
C HIS A 465 25.43 16.57 1.25
N GLY A 466 26.23 16.84 2.28
CA GLY A 466 26.72 18.19 2.57
C GLY A 466 25.70 19.12 3.20
N GLU A 467 24.46 18.68 3.35
CA GLU A 467 23.36 19.42 3.94
C GLU A 467 22.65 18.58 5.00
N SER A 468 22.07 19.24 6.02
CA SER A 468 21.28 18.59 7.06
C SER A 468 19.82 19.04 6.96
N TRP A 469 18.91 18.20 7.50
CA TRP A 469 17.49 18.55 7.58
C TRP A 469 17.19 19.68 8.55
N SER A 470 15.95 20.21 8.45
CA SER A 470 15.46 21.27 9.33
C SER A 470 15.17 20.74 10.75
N PRO A 471 15.29 21.61 11.79
CA PRO A 471 14.90 21.25 13.16
C PRO A 471 13.44 20.80 13.31
N THR A 472 12.57 21.27 12.41
CA THR A 472 11.16 20.86 12.38
C THR A 472 11.00 19.38 12.06
N LEU A 473 11.74 18.85 11.09
CA LEU A 473 11.75 17.42 10.77
C LEU A 473 12.27 16.57 11.94
N GLU A 474 13.27 17.08 12.65
CA GLU A 474 13.82 16.42 13.82
C GLU A 474 12.77 16.28 14.93
N ALA A 475 12.03 17.33 15.24
CA ALA A 475 10.93 17.29 16.21
C ALA A 475 9.80 16.36 15.77
N LEU A 476 9.47 16.35 14.47
CA LEU A 476 8.47 15.43 13.91
C LEU A 476 8.89 13.96 14.10
N TRP A 477 10.13 13.60 13.80
CA TRP A 477 10.62 12.24 13.95
C TRP A 477 10.73 11.79 15.40
N THR A 478 11.18 12.66 16.29
CA THR A 478 11.47 12.29 17.68
C THR A 478 10.20 12.12 18.52
N TRP A 479 9.20 12.98 18.33
CA TRP A 479 8.03 13.04 19.21
C TRP A 479 6.71 12.81 18.50
N PHE A 480 6.50 13.50 17.38
CA PHE A 480 5.19 13.52 16.72
C PHE A 480 4.87 12.18 16.04
N LEU A 481 5.79 11.64 15.24
CA LEU A 481 5.58 10.38 14.54
C LEU A 481 5.39 9.19 15.48
N PRO A 482 6.20 8.98 16.54
CA PRO A 482 5.96 7.89 17.49
C PRO A 482 4.59 8.00 18.18
N ALA A 483 4.16 9.20 18.56
CA ALA A 483 2.84 9.43 19.16
C ALA A 483 1.70 9.13 18.17
N LEU A 484 1.80 9.64 16.94
CA LEU A 484 0.81 9.43 15.89
C LEU A 484 0.69 7.95 15.49
N LEU A 485 1.82 7.27 15.28
CA LEU A 485 1.86 5.85 14.92
C LEU A 485 1.35 4.95 16.05
N SER A 486 1.64 5.30 17.32
CA SER A 486 1.07 4.60 18.49
C SER A 486 -0.45 4.75 18.55
N GLY A 487 -0.96 5.96 18.25
CA GLY A 487 -2.40 6.20 18.14
C GLY A 487 -3.05 5.46 16.98
N ALA A 488 -2.40 5.41 15.82
CA ALA A 488 -2.86 4.66 14.65
C ALA A 488 -2.90 3.15 14.93
N LEU A 489 -1.86 2.61 15.57
CA LEU A 489 -1.79 1.21 15.98
C LEU A 489 -2.92 0.86 16.96
N ALA A 490 -3.11 1.67 18.00
CA ALA A 490 -4.18 1.45 18.98
C ALA A 490 -5.56 1.54 18.31
N GLY A 491 -5.78 2.55 17.46
CA GLY A 491 -7.02 2.70 16.70
C GLY A 491 -7.29 1.54 15.75
N GLY A 492 -6.28 1.06 15.04
CA GLY A 492 -6.37 -0.11 14.15
C GLY A 492 -6.72 -1.40 14.89
N LEU A 493 -6.08 -1.65 16.04
CA LEU A 493 -6.37 -2.84 16.88
C LEU A 493 -7.77 -2.78 17.52
N LEU A 494 -8.24 -1.61 17.94
CA LEU A 494 -9.55 -1.43 18.55
C LEU A 494 -10.70 -1.46 17.55
N SER A 495 -10.49 -0.93 16.34
CA SER A 495 -11.49 -0.89 15.27
C SER A 495 -11.51 -2.16 14.41
N GLY A 496 -10.63 -3.12 14.68
CA GLY A 496 -10.54 -4.36 13.93
C GLY A 496 -11.75 -5.27 14.15
N GLY A 497 -12.30 -5.84 13.06
CA GLY A 497 -13.54 -6.60 13.03
C GLY A 497 -13.56 -7.91 13.83
N CYS A 498 -12.40 -8.37 14.35
CA CYS A 498 -12.32 -9.61 15.14
C CYS A 498 -12.61 -9.44 16.65
N GLY A 499 -12.74 -8.22 17.12
CA GLY A 499 -12.99 -7.90 18.55
C GLY A 499 -14.34 -7.26 18.86
N GLY A 500 -15.15 -6.91 17.84
CA GLY A 500 -16.38 -6.16 17.96
C GLY A 500 -17.63 -6.90 17.45
N ALA A 501 -18.77 -6.22 17.53
CA ALA A 501 -20.06 -6.69 17.00
C ALA A 501 -20.08 -6.91 15.47
N GLU A 502 -19.03 -6.50 14.78
CA GLU A 502 -18.84 -6.61 13.32
C GLU A 502 -18.00 -7.82 12.90
N ALA A 503 -17.72 -8.77 13.80
CA ALA A 503 -17.04 -10.00 13.41
C ALA A 503 -17.86 -10.70 12.29
N PRO A 504 -17.23 -11.05 11.14
CA PRO A 504 -17.96 -11.64 10.04
C PRO A 504 -18.64 -12.94 10.51
N PRO A 505 -19.97 -13.03 10.39
CA PRO A 505 -20.68 -14.22 10.82
C PRO A 505 -20.19 -15.43 10.01
N GLY A 506 -19.67 -16.45 10.69
CA GLY A 506 -19.24 -17.71 10.06
C GLY A 506 -17.75 -17.91 9.81
N LEU A 507 -16.85 -16.99 10.19
CA LEU A 507 -15.39 -17.16 10.04
C LEU A 507 -14.56 -16.90 11.33
N PRO A 508 -14.84 -17.57 12.47
CA PRO A 508 -14.01 -17.41 13.66
C PRO A 508 -12.56 -17.86 13.43
N GLU A 509 -12.36 -18.88 12.57
CA GLU A 509 -11.03 -19.39 12.21
C GLU A 509 -10.17 -18.35 11.48
N ALA A 510 -10.78 -17.52 10.62
CA ALA A 510 -10.06 -16.47 9.90
C ALA A 510 -9.55 -15.37 10.85
N CYS A 511 -10.30 -15.06 11.91
CA CYS A 511 -9.85 -14.15 12.96
C CYS A 511 -8.65 -14.71 13.73
N VAL A 512 -8.61 -16.01 14.01
CA VAL A 512 -7.44 -16.66 14.62
C VAL A 512 -6.22 -16.52 13.72
N VAL A 513 -6.38 -16.77 12.41
CA VAL A 513 -5.29 -16.61 11.42
C VAL A 513 -4.81 -15.15 11.39
N ALA A 514 -5.71 -14.17 11.41
CA ALA A 514 -5.34 -12.76 11.46
C ALA A 514 -4.49 -12.42 12.70
N TRP A 515 -4.92 -12.84 13.88
CA TRP A 515 -4.15 -12.64 15.11
C TRP A 515 -2.81 -13.35 15.11
N VAL A 516 -2.72 -14.56 14.53
CA VAL A 516 -1.46 -15.30 14.37
C VAL A 516 -0.50 -14.52 13.45
N LEU A 517 -0.98 -13.97 12.33
CA LEU A 517 -0.15 -13.16 11.43
C LEU A 517 0.35 -11.88 12.12
N ILE A 518 -0.50 -11.18 12.87
CA ILE A 518 -0.10 -10.00 13.65
C ILE A 518 0.96 -10.40 14.69
N ALA A 519 0.74 -11.47 15.43
CA ALA A 519 1.68 -11.96 16.44
C ALA A 519 3.01 -12.37 15.81
N LEU A 520 2.99 -13.09 14.68
CA LEU A 520 4.20 -13.46 13.95
C LEU A 520 5.02 -12.23 13.53
N GLY A 521 4.37 -11.19 13.01
CA GLY A 521 5.06 -9.93 12.65
C GLY A 521 5.57 -9.18 13.87
N ALA A 522 4.72 -8.96 14.86
CA ALA A 522 5.06 -8.15 16.04
C ALA A 522 6.12 -8.79 16.95
N LEU A 523 6.06 -10.11 17.14
CA LEU A 523 7.01 -10.83 18.00
C LEU A 523 8.43 -10.92 17.42
N GLN A 524 8.61 -10.71 16.11
CA GLN A 524 9.96 -10.71 15.51
C GLN A 524 10.86 -9.66 16.15
N VAL A 525 10.34 -8.46 16.40
CA VAL A 525 11.14 -7.36 16.95
C VAL A 525 11.73 -7.71 18.32
N PRO A 526 10.93 -8.07 19.36
CA PRO A 526 11.50 -8.42 20.67
C PRO A 526 12.31 -9.72 20.65
N LEU A 527 11.97 -10.71 19.83
CA LEU A 527 12.70 -11.97 19.75
C LEU A 527 14.13 -11.78 19.22
N TRP A 528 14.28 -11.04 18.11
CA TRP A 528 15.61 -10.74 17.57
C TRP A 528 16.40 -9.81 18.47
N ALA A 529 15.75 -8.84 19.14
CA ALA A 529 16.40 -7.99 20.13
C ALA A 529 16.94 -8.80 21.31
N ALA A 530 16.15 -9.73 21.85
CA ALA A 530 16.57 -10.63 22.92
C ALA A 530 17.74 -11.54 22.48
N ARG A 531 17.67 -12.08 21.24
CA ARG A 531 18.74 -12.89 20.65
C ARG A 531 20.04 -12.08 20.50
N ALA A 532 19.95 -10.85 20.02
CA ALA A 532 21.09 -9.95 19.89
C ALA A 532 21.71 -9.67 21.27
N ALA A 533 20.89 -9.33 22.28
CA ALA A 533 21.35 -9.08 23.65
C ALA A 533 22.04 -10.30 24.28
N THR A 534 21.53 -11.52 24.05
CA THR A 534 22.16 -12.75 24.57
C THR A 534 23.46 -13.08 23.84
N SER A 535 23.59 -12.75 22.55
CA SER A 535 24.85 -12.95 21.80
C SER A 535 25.94 -12.00 22.26
N VAL A 536 25.60 -10.77 22.64
CA VAL A 536 26.51 -9.78 23.23
C VAL A 536 27.04 -10.24 24.60
N ARG A 537 26.18 -10.82 25.44
CA ARG A 537 26.61 -11.40 26.72
C ARG A 537 27.63 -12.54 26.57
N ARG A 538 27.56 -13.29 25.46
CA ARG A 538 28.51 -14.39 25.17
C ARG A 538 29.81 -13.90 24.52
N SER A 539 29.77 -12.81 23.78
CA SER A 539 30.90 -12.18 23.13
C SER A 539 31.23 -10.92 23.94
N ALA A 540 32.32 -10.89 24.69
CA ALA A 540 32.74 -9.79 25.59
C ALA A 540 32.95 -8.42 24.87
N THR A 541 32.31 -8.18 23.74
CA THR A 541 32.39 -6.96 22.94
C THR A 541 30.98 -6.36 22.74
N SER A 542 30.81 -5.15 23.22
CA SER A 542 29.60 -4.29 23.14
C SER A 542 29.13 -3.92 21.70
N ARG A 543 29.47 -4.70 20.67
CA ARG A 543 29.30 -4.34 19.26
C ARG A 543 27.86 -4.28 18.75
N CYS A 544 26.89 -4.82 19.48
CA CYS A 544 25.49 -4.86 19.01
C CYS A 544 24.66 -3.60 19.34
N LEU A 545 25.19 -2.73 20.21
CA LEU A 545 24.53 -1.49 20.63
C LEU A 545 25.24 -0.23 20.11
N VAL A 546 26.43 -0.40 19.50
CA VAL A 546 27.19 0.71 18.93
C VAL A 546 26.85 0.80 17.44
N PRO A 547 26.38 1.96 16.96
CA PRO A 547 26.19 2.21 15.53
C PRO A 547 27.46 1.92 14.73
N SER A 548 27.31 1.29 13.57
CA SER A 548 28.47 0.93 12.71
C SER A 548 29.27 2.14 12.25
N SER A 549 28.63 3.30 12.06
CA SER A 549 29.29 4.58 11.74
C SER A 549 30.23 5.07 12.85
N VAL A 550 29.84 4.91 14.11
CA VAL A 550 30.69 5.28 15.26
C VAL A 550 31.90 4.35 15.37
N MET A 551 31.75 3.07 15.03
CA MET A 551 32.88 2.13 14.98
C MET A 551 33.85 2.46 13.85
N GLU A 552 33.36 2.86 12.69
CA GLU A 552 34.21 3.31 11.56
C GLU A 552 34.95 4.60 11.91
N LEU A 553 34.31 5.57 12.56
CA LEU A 553 34.95 6.79 13.06
C LEU A 553 36.00 6.53 14.14
N HIS A 554 35.76 5.61 15.08
CA HIS A 554 36.76 5.20 16.08
C HIS A 554 37.94 4.45 15.47
N GLN A 555 37.72 3.66 14.42
CA GLN A 555 38.81 3.02 13.68
C GLN A 555 39.63 4.04 12.88
N LEU A 556 39.00 5.08 12.30
CA LEU A 556 39.68 6.17 11.62
C LEU A 556 40.47 7.06 12.59
N SER A 557 39.93 7.37 13.77
CA SER A 557 40.63 8.13 14.80
C SER A 557 41.80 7.37 15.45
N ALA A 558 41.75 6.03 15.44
CA ALA A 558 42.81 5.17 15.92
C ALA A 558 43.96 4.98 14.91
N LEU A 559 43.71 5.27 13.63
CA LEU A 559 44.68 5.19 12.54
C LEU A 559 45.50 6.47 12.35
N ASP A 560 45.17 7.57 13.06
CA ASP A 560 45.87 8.87 12.92
C ASP A 560 46.50 9.31 14.25
N PRO A 561 47.62 8.67 14.70
CA PRO A 561 48.36 9.12 15.88
C PRO A 561 49.56 10.01 15.50
N GLU A 562 49.52 10.82 14.44
CA GLU A 562 50.60 11.80 14.25
C GLU A 562 50.27 13.15 14.89
N PRO A 563 51.08 13.60 15.87
CA PRO A 563 50.95 14.97 16.37
C PRO A 563 51.43 15.94 15.29
N VAL A 564 50.58 16.92 14.96
CA VAL A 564 50.96 18.05 14.14
C VAL A 564 52.09 18.82 14.88
N VAL A 565 53.31 18.56 14.50
CA VAL A 565 54.46 19.40 14.87
C VAL A 565 54.31 20.71 14.11
N ALA A 566 54.00 21.78 14.85
CA ALA A 566 54.03 23.13 14.37
C ALA A 566 55.45 23.50 13.96
N GLN A 567 55.71 23.68 12.69
CA GLN A 567 56.94 24.32 12.22
C GLN A 567 56.81 25.82 12.37
N PRO A 568 57.77 26.52 12.99
CA PRO A 568 57.79 27.99 13.03
C PRO A 568 58.20 28.51 11.64
N HIS A 569 57.48 29.48 11.18
CA HIS A 569 57.83 30.28 9.99
C HIS A 569 59.01 31.18 10.30
N PRO A 570 59.99 31.38 9.36
CA PRO A 570 60.96 32.44 9.42
C PRO A 570 60.37 33.79 9.02
#